data_d9148ffdf8c155674209484fbe241a3d
#
_entry.id   d9148ffdf8c155674209484fbe241a3d
#
_cell.length_a   1.000
_cell.length_b   1.000
_cell.length_c   1.000
_cell.angle_alpha   90.00
_cell.angle_beta   90.00
_cell.angle_gamma   90.00
#
_symmetry.space_group_name_H-M   'P 1'
#
loop_
_entity.id
_entity.type
_entity.pdbx_description
1 polymer ?
#
loop_
_entity_poly.entity_id
_entity_poly.type
_entity_poly.pdbx_seq_one_letter_code
_entity_poly.pdbx_strand_id
1 'polypeptide(L)'
;MENKQYKDNMNKTEQIIKRSVDFVIATCCLIFFSPLAIACAIAIRLEDGLPVIYRQERIGLHGKPFFIYKFRSMKIDAEKDGPDLLEIKGDPRLTKVGRFLRMHHLDELPQLWNVFKGDMAFVGPRPERKFYIDQIMEHDPRYTYLYQIRPGVPSYATLYNGYTDTMPKMLRRLSLDLFYLEHRSWWFDAKILFKTMVNIMFGKIF
;
A
#
# COMPACT_ATOMS: atom_id res chain seq x y z
N MET A 1 26.51 -10.66 14.95
CA MET A 1 25.10 -10.89 14.55
C MET A 1 25.14 -11.79 13.34
N GLU A 2 24.50 -12.96 13.43
CA GLU A 2 24.45 -13.91 12.32
C GLU A 2 23.88 -13.23 11.07
N ASN A 3 24.56 -13.43 9.94
CA ASN A 3 24.17 -12.89 8.64
C ASN A 3 22.96 -13.68 8.11
N LYS A 4 21.79 -13.57 8.79
CA LYS A 4 20.57 -14.22 8.35
C LYS A 4 20.16 -13.67 6.99
N GLN A 5 20.19 -14.50 5.95
CA GLN A 5 19.67 -14.17 4.64
C GLN A 5 18.16 -14.43 4.62
N TYR A 6 17.38 -13.38 4.34
CA TYR A 6 15.94 -13.49 4.14
C TYR A 6 15.65 -13.86 2.68
N LYS A 7 14.83 -14.88 2.48
CA LYS A 7 14.50 -15.37 1.14
C LYS A 7 12.99 -15.52 0.99
N ASP A 8 12.51 -15.23 -0.20
CA ASP A 8 11.11 -15.48 -0.57
C ASP A 8 10.75 -16.96 -0.40
N ASN A 9 9.68 -17.21 0.36
CA ASN A 9 9.20 -18.58 0.59
C ASN A 9 8.49 -19.19 -0.61
N MET A 10 7.96 -18.37 -1.52
CA MET A 10 7.32 -18.88 -2.74
C MET A 10 8.36 -19.19 -3.81
N ASN A 11 8.26 -20.36 -4.42
CA ASN A 11 9.06 -20.72 -5.58
C ASN A 11 8.62 -19.94 -6.84
N LYS A 12 9.41 -20.01 -7.93
CA LYS A 12 9.14 -19.27 -9.17
C LYS A 12 7.77 -19.59 -9.79
N THR A 13 7.36 -20.85 -9.74
CA THR A 13 6.06 -21.28 -10.28
C THR A 13 4.91 -20.67 -9.48
N GLU A 14 5.01 -20.69 -8.15
CA GLU A 14 4.01 -20.07 -7.27
C GLU A 14 3.93 -18.55 -7.47
N GLN A 15 5.07 -17.89 -7.67
CA GLN A 15 5.10 -16.44 -7.98
C GLN A 15 4.41 -16.12 -9.31
N ILE A 16 4.59 -16.95 -10.35
CA ILE A 16 3.93 -16.78 -11.65
C ILE A 16 2.42 -16.99 -11.50
N ILE A 17 2.00 -18.07 -10.83
CA ILE A 17 0.59 -18.36 -10.60
C ILE A 17 -0.04 -17.22 -9.79
N LYS A 18 0.62 -16.77 -8.70
CA LYS A 18 0.15 -15.63 -7.91
C LYS A 18 -0.04 -14.39 -8.78
N ARG A 19 0.92 -14.08 -9.65
CA ARG A 19 0.81 -12.93 -10.56
C ARG A 19 -0.38 -13.05 -11.51
N SER A 20 -0.63 -14.24 -12.05
CA SER A 20 -1.78 -14.50 -12.92
C SER A 20 -3.10 -14.33 -12.16
N VAL A 21 -3.19 -14.86 -10.96
CA VAL A 21 -4.36 -14.69 -10.08
C VAL A 21 -4.58 -13.22 -9.70
N ASP A 22 -3.53 -12.53 -9.28
CA ASP A 22 -3.59 -11.09 -8.97
C ASP A 22 -4.10 -10.29 -10.18
N PHE A 23 -3.63 -10.61 -11.40
CA PHE A 23 -4.08 -9.96 -12.64
C PHE A 23 -5.56 -10.17 -12.90
N VAL A 24 -6.03 -11.42 -12.82
CA VAL A 24 -7.45 -11.76 -13.07
C VAL A 24 -8.35 -11.09 -12.04
N ILE A 25 -8.02 -11.20 -10.75
CA ILE A 25 -8.81 -10.60 -9.68
C ILE A 25 -8.82 -9.06 -9.81
N ALA A 26 -7.67 -8.43 -10.12
CA ALA A 26 -7.60 -6.99 -10.31
C ALA A 26 -8.48 -6.54 -11.49
N THR A 27 -8.50 -7.30 -12.59
CA THR A 27 -9.38 -7.03 -13.75
C THR A 27 -10.85 -7.08 -13.35
N CYS A 28 -11.26 -8.15 -12.66
CA CYS A 28 -12.64 -8.28 -12.16
C CYS A 28 -13.00 -7.14 -11.20
N CYS A 29 -12.11 -6.78 -10.27
CA CYS A 29 -12.33 -5.69 -9.33
C CYS A 29 -12.42 -4.33 -10.03
N LEU A 30 -11.56 -4.06 -11.02
CA LEU A 30 -11.62 -2.81 -11.80
C LEU A 30 -12.96 -2.66 -12.52
N ILE A 31 -13.50 -3.73 -13.10
CA ILE A 31 -14.82 -3.71 -13.76
C ILE A 31 -15.91 -3.54 -12.69
N PHE A 32 -15.90 -4.35 -11.65
CA PHE A 32 -16.94 -4.34 -10.62
C PHE A 32 -17.03 -3.01 -9.86
N PHE A 33 -15.88 -2.43 -9.48
CA PHE A 33 -15.82 -1.18 -8.73
C PHE A 33 -15.81 0.07 -9.63
N SER A 34 -15.87 -0.07 -10.96
CA SER A 34 -15.84 1.09 -11.87
C SER A 34 -16.97 2.10 -11.63
N PRO A 35 -18.25 1.72 -11.34
CA PRO A 35 -19.29 2.71 -11.05
C PRO A 35 -18.98 3.50 -9.77
N LEU A 36 -18.49 2.82 -8.74
CA LEU A 36 -18.10 3.46 -7.48
C LEU A 36 -16.89 4.39 -7.68
N ALA A 37 -15.90 3.95 -8.45
CA ALA A 37 -14.74 4.76 -8.76
C ALA A 37 -15.11 6.04 -9.54
N ILE A 38 -16.05 5.95 -10.48
CA ILE A 38 -16.58 7.12 -11.21
C ILE A 38 -17.31 8.06 -10.24
N ALA A 39 -18.14 7.55 -9.35
CA ALA A 39 -18.83 8.36 -8.35
C ALA A 39 -17.84 9.11 -7.43
N CYS A 40 -16.78 8.42 -6.94
CA CYS A 40 -15.72 9.05 -6.17
C CYS A 40 -15.01 10.16 -6.97
N ALA A 41 -14.69 9.88 -8.24
CA ALA A 41 -14.04 10.85 -9.12
C ALA A 41 -14.89 12.12 -9.34
N ILE A 42 -16.18 11.95 -9.53
CA ILE A 42 -17.13 13.06 -9.66
C ILE A 42 -17.21 13.86 -8.35
N ALA A 43 -17.33 13.20 -7.22
CA ALA A 43 -17.38 13.85 -5.90
C ALA A 43 -16.14 14.70 -5.63
N ILE A 44 -14.93 14.18 -5.90
CA ILE A 44 -13.68 14.93 -5.76
C ILE A 44 -13.66 16.15 -6.68
N ARG A 45 -14.05 15.95 -7.96
CA ARG A 45 -14.06 17.02 -8.95
C ARG A 45 -15.01 18.17 -8.59
N LEU A 46 -16.15 17.84 -8.00
CA LEU A 46 -17.14 18.83 -7.57
C LEU A 46 -16.71 19.61 -6.33
N GLU A 47 -15.96 18.99 -5.40
CA GLU A 47 -15.51 19.65 -4.17
C GLU A 47 -14.25 20.51 -4.39
N ASP A 48 -13.24 19.96 -5.09
CA ASP A 48 -11.88 20.54 -5.11
C ASP A 48 -11.23 20.57 -6.51
N GLY A 49 -12.01 20.28 -7.57
CA GLY A 49 -11.56 20.37 -8.97
C GLY A 49 -10.61 19.23 -9.39
N LEU A 50 -9.72 19.54 -10.33
CA LEU A 50 -8.72 18.60 -10.86
C LEU A 50 -7.35 18.83 -10.22
N PRO A 51 -6.45 17.82 -10.19
CA PRO A 51 -6.63 16.43 -10.65
C PRO A 51 -7.39 15.57 -9.65
N VAL A 52 -8.15 14.58 -10.13
CA VAL A 52 -8.89 13.61 -9.30
C VAL A 52 -7.97 12.52 -8.74
N ILE A 53 -6.99 12.11 -9.54
CA ILE A 53 -6.00 11.09 -9.17
C ILE A 53 -4.73 11.74 -8.66
N TYR A 54 -4.34 11.35 -7.46
CA TYR A 54 -3.02 11.61 -6.90
C TYR A 54 -2.07 10.47 -7.26
N ARG A 55 -0.86 10.82 -7.67
CA ARG A 55 0.21 9.85 -7.95
C ARG A 55 1.46 10.22 -7.18
N GLN A 56 2.12 9.21 -6.62
CA GLN A 56 3.34 9.40 -5.85
C GLN A 56 4.33 8.29 -6.19
N GLU A 57 5.59 8.66 -6.33
CA GLU A 57 6.65 7.68 -6.56
C GLU A 57 6.90 6.84 -5.31
N ARG A 58 7.03 5.55 -5.52
CA ARG A 58 7.34 4.52 -4.53
C ARG A 58 8.37 3.54 -5.09
N ILE A 59 9.04 2.82 -4.20
CA ILE A 59 9.99 1.78 -4.60
C ILE A 59 9.32 0.42 -4.51
N GLY A 60 9.48 -0.38 -5.56
CA GLY A 60 8.84 -1.69 -5.71
C GLY A 60 9.81 -2.82 -5.96
N LEU A 61 9.35 -3.80 -6.73
CA LEU A 61 10.11 -5.01 -7.09
C LEU A 61 11.48 -4.65 -7.68
N HIS A 62 12.52 -5.34 -7.21
CA HIS A 62 13.92 -5.13 -7.62
C HIS A 62 14.45 -3.71 -7.36
N GLY A 63 13.85 -2.99 -6.40
CA GLY A 63 14.23 -1.62 -6.09
C GLY A 63 13.86 -0.59 -7.17
N LYS A 64 12.99 -0.96 -8.11
CA LYS A 64 12.60 -0.08 -9.22
C LYS A 64 11.51 0.89 -8.76
N PRO A 65 11.60 2.18 -9.13
CA PRO A 65 10.55 3.14 -8.85
C PRO A 65 9.31 2.87 -9.71
N PHE A 66 8.15 3.13 -9.12
CA PHE A 66 6.85 3.12 -9.81
C PHE A 66 5.93 4.17 -9.20
N PHE A 67 4.86 4.55 -9.91
CA PHE A 67 3.86 5.47 -9.38
C PHE A 67 2.67 4.71 -8.80
N ILE A 68 2.42 4.90 -7.49
CA ILE A 68 1.19 4.47 -6.86
C ILE A 68 0.07 5.47 -7.19
N TYR A 69 -1.13 4.96 -7.47
CA TYR A 69 -2.30 5.77 -7.77
C TYR A 69 -3.30 5.74 -6.62
N LYS A 70 -3.80 6.91 -6.23
CA LYS A 70 -4.86 7.07 -5.23
C LYS A 70 -5.85 8.12 -5.71
N PHE A 71 -7.06 8.09 -5.19
CA PHE A 71 -7.92 9.25 -5.27
C PHE A 71 -7.34 10.39 -4.41
N ARG A 72 -7.40 11.61 -4.93
CA ARG A 72 -6.96 12.78 -4.18
C ARG A 72 -7.88 13.01 -2.99
N SER A 73 -7.33 12.95 -1.80
CA SER A 73 -8.03 13.14 -0.53
C SER A 73 -7.61 14.40 0.21
N MET A 74 -6.55 15.06 -0.27
CA MET A 74 -5.98 16.28 0.29
C MET A 74 -6.03 17.42 -0.72
N LYS A 75 -5.95 18.67 -0.22
CA LYS A 75 -5.78 19.88 -1.04
C LYS A 75 -4.51 19.77 -1.88
N ILE A 76 -4.47 20.50 -3.01
CA ILE A 76 -3.36 20.40 -3.99
C ILE A 76 -2.00 20.76 -3.39
N ASP A 77 -1.97 21.65 -2.43
CA ASP A 77 -0.75 22.17 -1.78
C ASP A 77 -0.41 21.50 -0.44
N ALA A 78 -1.02 20.35 -0.16
CA ALA A 78 -0.88 19.65 1.12
C ALA A 78 0.55 19.21 1.48
N GLU A 79 1.45 19.07 0.51
CA GLU A 79 2.85 18.64 0.68
C GLU A 79 3.86 19.73 0.23
N LYS A 80 3.49 21.03 0.23
CA LYS A 80 4.41 22.12 -0.16
C LYS A 80 5.66 22.18 0.69
N ASP A 81 5.55 21.86 1.96
CA ASP A 81 6.64 21.94 2.93
C ASP A 81 7.43 20.62 3.06
N GLY A 82 7.21 19.68 2.14
CA GLY A 82 7.92 18.39 2.09
C GLY A 82 7.07 17.18 2.49
N PRO A 83 7.72 16.00 2.56
CA PRO A 83 7.05 14.75 2.90
C PRO A 83 6.72 14.72 4.40
N ASP A 84 5.48 15.03 4.72
CA ASP A 84 4.98 15.03 6.09
C ASP A 84 4.24 13.73 6.42
N LEU A 85 4.41 13.27 7.67
CA LEU A 85 3.71 12.09 8.17
C LEU A 85 2.25 12.46 8.48
N LEU A 86 1.33 11.60 8.11
CA LEU A 86 -0.10 11.86 8.18
C LEU A 86 -0.64 11.73 9.61
N GLU A 87 -1.30 12.77 10.10
CA GLU A 87 -2.28 12.64 11.18
C GLU A 87 -3.66 12.30 10.59
N ILE A 88 -4.32 11.25 11.12
CA ILE A 88 -5.64 10.84 10.60
C ILE A 88 -6.77 11.63 11.21
N LYS A 89 -6.67 11.98 12.49
CA LYS A 89 -7.72 12.74 13.19
C LYS A 89 -7.42 14.22 13.13
N GLY A 90 -8.24 14.94 12.32
CA GLY A 90 -8.21 16.39 12.33
C GLY A 90 -7.24 17.05 11.35
N ASP A 91 -6.58 16.29 10.46
CA ASP A 91 -5.65 16.85 9.48
C ASP A 91 -6.34 17.93 8.61
N PRO A 92 -5.93 19.23 8.72
CA PRO A 92 -6.55 20.34 8.02
C PRO A 92 -6.34 20.30 6.50
N ARG A 93 -5.43 19.43 6.03
CA ARG A 93 -5.13 19.24 4.61
C ARG A 93 -6.19 18.40 3.91
N LEU A 94 -7.01 17.63 4.67
CA LEU A 94 -8.06 16.78 4.10
C LEU A 94 -9.25 17.60 3.60
N THR A 95 -9.74 17.26 2.40
CA THR A 95 -11.04 17.72 1.93
C THR A 95 -12.17 16.94 2.65
N LYS A 96 -13.43 17.39 2.57
CA LYS A 96 -14.56 16.68 3.18
C LYS A 96 -14.76 15.31 2.52
N VAL A 97 -14.78 15.27 1.19
CA VAL A 97 -14.85 14.03 0.41
C VAL A 97 -13.61 13.18 0.71
N GLY A 98 -12.42 13.77 0.73
CA GLY A 98 -11.17 13.07 1.03
C GLY A 98 -11.17 12.38 2.38
N ARG A 99 -11.73 13.01 3.40
CA ARG A 99 -11.92 12.40 4.73
C ARG A 99 -12.82 11.17 4.66
N PHE A 100 -13.94 11.29 3.96
CA PHE A 100 -14.85 10.15 3.76
C PHE A 100 -14.16 8.99 3.01
N LEU A 101 -13.45 9.30 1.91
CA LEU A 101 -12.74 8.28 1.13
C LEU A 101 -11.69 7.55 1.98
N ARG A 102 -10.92 8.26 2.81
CA ARG A 102 -9.91 7.65 3.70
C ARG A 102 -10.52 6.80 4.80
N MET A 103 -11.62 7.26 5.42
CA MET A 103 -12.29 6.47 6.44
C MET A 103 -12.79 5.11 5.93
N HIS A 104 -13.12 5.04 4.63
CA HIS A 104 -13.62 3.81 4.00
C HIS A 104 -12.59 3.13 3.09
N HIS A 105 -11.33 3.59 3.11
CA HIS A 105 -10.24 3.10 2.22
C HIS A 105 -10.57 3.16 0.72
N LEU A 106 -11.54 3.98 0.32
CA LEU A 106 -11.93 4.15 -1.08
C LEU A 106 -10.89 4.94 -1.87
N ASP A 107 -10.09 5.75 -1.20
CA ASP A 107 -8.98 6.48 -1.81
C ASP A 107 -7.92 5.54 -2.41
N GLU A 108 -7.85 4.30 -1.98
CA GLU A 108 -6.91 3.29 -2.46
C GLU A 108 -7.43 2.44 -3.65
N LEU A 109 -8.71 2.61 -4.07
CA LEU A 109 -9.26 1.87 -5.22
C LEU A 109 -8.42 2.00 -6.50
N PRO A 110 -7.83 3.16 -6.85
CA PRO A 110 -6.99 3.27 -8.04
C PRO A 110 -5.72 2.38 -8.00
N GLN A 111 -5.30 1.87 -6.83
CA GLN A 111 -4.18 0.92 -6.73
C GLN A 111 -4.48 -0.43 -7.39
N LEU A 112 -5.75 -0.76 -7.63
CA LEU A 112 -6.12 -1.92 -8.47
C LEU A 112 -5.48 -1.84 -9.85
N TRP A 113 -5.30 -0.63 -10.39
CA TRP A 113 -4.56 -0.40 -11.63
C TRP A 113 -3.07 -0.75 -11.51
N ASN A 114 -2.45 -0.46 -10.35
CA ASN A 114 -1.07 -0.89 -10.09
C ASN A 114 -0.95 -2.41 -10.01
N VAL A 115 -1.93 -3.09 -9.40
CA VAL A 115 -1.96 -4.56 -9.38
C VAL A 115 -2.17 -5.12 -10.79
N PHE A 116 -3.09 -4.56 -11.56
CA PHE A 116 -3.32 -4.94 -12.95
C PHE A 116 -2.05 -4.82 -13.80
N LYS A 117 -1.35 -3.69 -13.74
CA LYS A 117 -0.09 -3.46 -14.45
C LYS A 117 1.05 -4.39 -13.99
N GLY A 118 1.02 -4.84 -12.74
CA GLY A 118 2.06 -5.65 -12.12
C GLY A 118 3.12 -4.85 -11.36
N ASP A 119 2.88 -3.58 -11.09
CA ASP A 119 3.70 -2.78 -10.19
C ASP A 119 3.52 -3.27 -8.73
N MET A 120 2.29 -3.72 -8.40
CA MET A 120 1.89 -4.21 -7.09
C MET A 120 1.27 -5.62 -7.17
N ALA A 121 1.14 -6.26 -6.01
CA ALA A 121 0.34 -7.45 -5.76
C ALA A 121 -0.86 -7.09 -4.87
N PHE A 122 -1.86 -8.00 -4.75
CA PHE A 122 -2.89 -7.79 -3.73
C PHE A 122 -2.27 -7.78 -2.34
N VAL A 123 -1.47 -8.77 -1.99
CA VAL A 123 -0.79 -8.85 -0.69
C VAL A 123 0.72 -8.76 -0.86
N GLY A 124 1.35 -7.90 -0.08
CA GLY A 124 2.79 -7.69 -0.07
C GLY A 124 3.21 -6.60 0.91
N PRO A 125 4.50 -6.33 1.07
CA PRO A 125 4.99 -5.20 1.86
C PRO A 125 4.37 -3.89 1.37
N ARG A 126 4.07 -2.97 2.30
CA ARG A 126 3.55 -1.65 1.89
C ARG A 126 4.63 -0.87 1.15
N PRO A 127 4.34 -0.34 -0.06
CA PRO A 127 5.34 0.41 -0.82
C PRO A 127 5.70 1.72 -0.12
N GLU A 128 7.00 1.99 0.03
CA GLU A 128 7.49 3.16 0.75
C GLU A 128 8.16 4.16 -0.18
N ARG A 129 8.25 5.44 0.23
CA ARG A 129 8.98 6.50 -0.46
C ARG A 129 10.48 6.28 -0.27
N LYS A 130 11.27 6.57 -1.32
CA LYS A 130 12.74 6.44 -1.25
C LYS A 130 13.33 7.20 -0.05
N PHE A 131 12.80 8.39 0.22
CA PHE A 131 13.22 9.21 1.36
C PHE A 131 13.17 8.46 2.71
N TYR A 132 12.08 7.73 2.99
CA TYR A 132 11.98 6.95 4.23
C TYR A 132 12.77 5.64 4.16
N ILE A 133 12.88 5.04 2.98
CA ILE A 133 13.70 3.83 2.79
C ILE A 133 15.16 4.13 3.12
N ASP A 134 15.69 5.26 2.65
CA ASP A 134 17.09 5.64 2.91
C ASP A 134 17.34 5.79 4.42
N GLN A 135 16.43 6.43 5.14
CA GLN A 135 16.50 6.54 6.60
C GLN A 135 16.39 5.19 7.32
N ILE A 136 15.48 4.30 6.84
CA ILE A 136 15.36 2.95 7.41
C ILE A 136 16.65 2.17 7.18
N MET A 137 17.25 2.26 5.99
CA MET A 137 18.45 1.53 5.62
C MET A 137 19.71 1.99 6.38
N GLU A 138 19.76 3.22 6.86
CA GLU A 138 20.81 3.69 7.77
C GLU A 138 20.79 2.92 9.10
N HIS A 139 19.61 2.47 9.55
CA HIS A 139 19.43 1.72 10.79
C HIS A 139 19.40 0.21 10.57
N ASP A 140 18.82 -0.24 9.45
CA ASP A 140 18.62 -1.65 9.15
C ASP A 140 18.68 -1.93 7.63
N PRO A 141 19.84 -2.36 7.11
CA PRO A 141 20.04 -2.63 5.68
C PRO A 141 19.23 -3.82 5.17
N ARG A 142 18.58 -4.59 6.07
CA ARG A 142 17.73 -5.73 5.68
C ARG A 142 16.50 -5.32 4.86
N TYR A 143 16.18 -4.02 4.81
CA TYR A 143 15.12 -3.51 3.92
C TYR A 143 15.28 -3.98 2.48
N THR A 144 16.52 -4.13 1.99
CA THR A 144 16.84 -4.58 0.62
C THR A 144 16.24 -5.95 0.29
N TYR A 145 16.02 -6.81 1.29
CA TYR A 145 15.40 -8.13 1.06
C TYR A 145 13.95 -8.02 0.60
N LEU A 146 13.23 -6.93 0.93
CA LEU A 146 11.86 -6.72 0.49
C LEU A 146 11.74 -6.49 -1.02
N TYR A 147 12.83 -6.10 -1.68
CA TYR A 147 12.86 -5.93 -3.14
C TYR A 147 12.75 -7.24 -3.92
N GLN A 148 12.75 -8.40 -3.26
CA GLN A 148 12.52 -9.71 -3.89
C GLN A 148 11.07 -9.91 -4.32
N ILE A 149 10.13 -9.17 -3.75
CA ILE A 149 8.69 -9.32 -3.99
C ILE A 149 8.02 -8.00 -4.32
N ARG A 150 6.85 -8.09 -4.99
CA ARG A 150 6.04 -6.90 -5.26
C ARG A 150 5.44 -6.35 -3.98
N PRO A 151 5.38 -5.02 -3.82
CA PRO A 151 4.59 -4.41 -2.75
C PRO A 151 3.11 -4.73 -2.91
N GLY A 152 2.35 -4.64 -1.81
CA GLY A 152 0.93 -4.97 -1.77
C GLY A 152 0.04 -3.80 -1.34
N VAL A 153 -1.28 -3.95 -1.57
CA VAL A 153 -2.28 -2.99 -1.08
C VAL A 153 -2.46 -3.19 0.43
N PRO A 154 -2.93 -4.36 0.96
CA PRO A 154 -2.71 -4.70 2.36
C PRO A 154 -1.34 -5.35 2.56
N SER A 155 -0.74 -5.10 3.72
CA SER A 155 0.45 -5.82 4.19
C SER A 155 0.20 -6.51 5.52
N TYR A 156 0.99 -7.54 5.81
CA TYR A 156 0.98 -8.17 7.13
C TYR A 156 1.34 -7.15 8.21
N ALA A 157 2.33 -6.31 7.94
CA ALA A 157 2.75 -5.28 8.88
C ALA A 157 1.64 -4.26 9.17
N THR A 158 0.85 -3.85 8.18
CA THR A 158 -0.26 -2.91 8.38
C THR A 158 -1.29 -3.43 9.40
N LEU A 159 -1.55 -4.74 9.40
CA LEU A 159 -2.50 -5.36 10.33
C LEU A 159 -2.06 -5.34 11.80
N TYR A 160 -0.75 -5.23 12.08
CA TYR A 160 -0.20 -5.42 13.43
C TYR A 160 0.65 -4.27 13.95
N ASN A 161 0.99 -3.30 13.11
CA ASN A 161 1.84 -2.17 13.49
C ASN A 161 1.08 -0.83 13.55
N GLY A 162 -0.07 -0.74 12.88
CA GLY A 162 -0.80 0.51 12.74
C GLY A 162 0.01 1.58 11.99
N TYR A 163 -0.21 2.85 12.36
CA TYR A 163 0.50 3.98 11.75
C TYR A 163 1.99 3.98 12.07
N THR A 164 2.77 4.30 11.03
CA THR A 164 4.24 4.28 11.06
C THR A 164 4.75 5.71 11.02
N ASP A 165 4.67 6.40 12.13
CA ASP A 165 5.00 7.82 12.34
C ASP A 165 6.35 8.04 13.02
N THR A 166 7.03 6.97 13.45
CA THR A 166 8.32 7.03 14.14
C THR A 166 9.28 5.98 13.61
N MET A 167 10.60 6.23 13.72
CA MET A 167 11.62 5.27 13.29
C MET A 167 11.46 3.89 13.97
N PRO A 168 11.22 3.77 15.28
CA PRO A 168 10.97 2.46 15.90
C PRO A 168 9.79 1.70 15.27
N LYS A 169 8.70 2.39 14.91
CA LYS A 169 7.57 1.78 14.22
C LYS A 169 7.91 1.40 12.78
N MET A 170 8.75 2.18 12.09
CA MET A 170 9.24 1.84 10.75
C MET A 170 10.10 0.57 10.77
N LEU A 171 11.01 0.44 11.74
CA LEU A 171 11.82 -0.75 11.93
C LEU A 171 10.99 -1.97 12.34
N ARG A 172 9.98 -1.78 13.19
CA ARG A 172 9.02 -2.84 13.53
C ARG A 172 8.24 -3.29 12.28
N ARG A 173 7.80 -2.36 11.44
CA ARG A 173 7.14 -2.67 10.16
C ARG A 173 8.07 -3.50 9.28
N LEU A 174 9.34 -3.10 9.13
CA LEU A 174 10.33 -3.86 8.39
C LEU A 174 10.44 -5.30 8.90
N SER A 175 10.51 -5.49 10.20
CA SER A 175 10.59 -6.83 10.80
C SER A 175 9.37 -7.70 10.49
N LEU A 176 8.16 -7.11 10.49
CA LEU A 176 6.93 -7.80 10.13
C LEU A 176 6.85 -8.13 8.63
N ASP A 177 7.32 -7.23 7.77
CA ASP A 177 7.34 -7.45 6.32
C ASP A 177 8.43 -8.49 5.95
N LEU A 178 9.56 -8.55 6.67
CA LEU A 178 10.56 -9.63 6.52
C LEU A 178 9.99 -10.98 6.98
N PHE A 179 9.24 -10.98 8.09
CA PHE A 179 8.53 -12.19 8.51
C PHE A 179 7.53 -12.66 7.43
N TYR A 180 6.78 -11.74 6.85
CA TYR A 180 5.89 -12.08 5.73
C TYR A 180 6.67 -12.67 4.55
N LEU A 181 7.79 -12.09 4.15
CA LEU A 181 8.63 -12.60 3.06
C LEU A 181 9.03 -14.07 3.26
N GLU A 182 9.44 -14.43 4.49
CA GLU A 182 9.88 -15.80 4.84
C GLU A 182 8.75 -16.81 5.00
N HIS A 183 7.50 -16.35 5.22
CA HIS A 183 6.38 -17.24 5.53
C HIS A 183 5.22 -17.11 4.53
N ARG A 184 5.34 -16.24 3.53
CA ARG A 184 4.25 -16.01 2.57
C ARG A 184 3.85 -17.29 1.85
N SER A 185 2.55 -17.47 1.70
CA SER A 185 1.91 -18.59 1.02
C SER A 185 0.50 -18.17 0.61
N TRP A 186 -0.14 -18.93 -0.26
CA TRP A 186 -1.53 -18.70 -0.65
C TRP A 186 -2.48 -18.58 0.55
N TRP A 187 -2.29 -19.46 1.53
CA TRP A 187 -3.10 -19.46 2.73
C TRP A 187 -2.80 -18.24 3.63
N PHE A 188 -1.54 -17.83 3.69
CA PHE A 188 -1.18 -16.65 4.46
C PHE A 188 -1.73 -15.37 3.82
N ASP A 189 -1.65 -15.24 2.49
CA ASP A 189 -2.25 -14.13 1.74
C ASP A 189 -3.77 -14.08 1.95
N ALA A 190 -4.46 -15.24 1.85
CA ALA A 190 -5.90 -15.33 2.10
C ALA A 190 -6.28 -14.87 3.52
N LYS A 191 -5.49 -15.24 4.54
CA LYS A 191 -5.69 -14.76 5.93
C LYS A 191 -5.53 -13.25 6.05
N ILE A 192 -4.51 -12.67 5.39
CA ILE A 192 -4.28 -11.22 5.41
C ILE A 192 -5.46 -10.50 4.76
N LEU A 193 -5.90 -10.94 3.57
CA LEU A 193 -7.04 -10.36 2.87
C LEU A 193 -8.32 -10.44 3.70
N PHE A 194 -8.62 -11.61 4.26
CA PHE A 194 -9.80 -11.80 5.11
C PHE A 194 -9.77 -10.88 6.33
N LYS A 195 -8.64 -10.83 7.04
CA LYS A 195 -8.49 -9.98 8.22
C LYS A 195 -8.58 -8.50 7.89
N THR A 196 -8.01 -8.08 6.75
CA THR A 196 -8.12 -6.70 6.25
C THR A 196 -9.57 -6.35 5.96
N MET A 197 -10.30 -7.22 5.27
CA MET A 197 -11.72 -7.02 4.95
C MET A 197 -12.56 -6.89 6.23
N VAL A 198 -12.36 -7.78 7.20
CA VAL A 198 -13.04 -7.72 8.50
C VAL A 198 -12.74 -6.40 9.21
N ASN A 199 -11.48 -5.98 9.26
CA ASN A 199 -11.10 -4.72 9.91
C ASN A 199 -11.74 -3.50 9.23
N ILE A 200 -11.80 -3.46 7.90
CA ILE A 200 -12.49 -2.39 7.15
C ILE A 200 -13.98 -2.37 7.48
N MET A 201 -14.65 -3.54 7.51
CA MET A 201 -16.08 -3.64 7.85
C MET A 201 -16.38 -3.16 9.27
N PHE A 202 -15.50 -3.38 10.23
CA PHE A 202 -15.64 -2.93 11.61
C PHE A 202 -15.05 -1.54 11.87
N GLY A 203 -14.67 -0.80 10.83
CA GLY A 203 -14.16 0.58 10.94
C GLY A 203 -12.83 0.71 11.69
N LYS A 204 -12.04 -0.36 11.77
CA LYS A 204 -10.68 -0.28 12.32
C LYS A 204 -9.77 0.41 11.31
N ILE A 205 -9.27 1.56 11.70
CA ILE A 205 -8.28 2.31 10.93
C ILE A 205 -6.89 1.70 11.23
N PHE A 206 -6.12 1.44 10.20
CA PHE A 206 -4.76 0.89 10.30
C PHE A 206 -3.72 1.99 10.27
#